data_bf9092abad53daace41275a7775ba4f1
#
_entry.id   bf9092abad53daace41275a7775ba4f1
#
_cell.length_a   1.000
_cell.length_b   1.000
_cell.length_c   1.000
_cell.angle_alpha   90.00
_cell.angle_beta   90.00
_cell.angle_gamma   90.00
#
_symmetry.space_group_name_H-M   'P 1'
#
loop_
_entity.id
_entity.type
_entity.pdbx_description
1 polymer ?
#
loop_
_entity_poly.entity_id
_entity_poly.type
_entity_poly.pdbx_seq_one_letter_code
_entity_poly.pdbx_strand_id
1 'polypeptide(L)'
;LAGIFGWHPVVVRLPVLVGGFLYLWAAIHLTRKMSEQTWVRLFALVMLLGNPYLLEFFSLARGYGLAAGLMLAALWQSWCFLEKNQSGHLRSAIIFAGLAVYANFTLLLFFAPFILLVLIAAWQLNPSFSNFWKKSRPALLTLLVFVALLFEPLRQLRKDPEIQGWNKLGSFFGSMEQSVKAAIQINAYLGDNTVEILTWLAVLFSVGFTAVALWRWWQQGRRFDADPRLFLVAILPAAMITNMLQVHLTGTPYLQSRLALFYWPLFGLQLGVAAAWFWQAKGKLAWVYMAVLLSFTVLNISRCVNLTKSSEWWFDQGTYQVLDFLKKTYETEGRSEPIGLDAHHVMLNSFMFHLERDPRGFDKYVKMAPWHGFQPPGRDYEFFYAINPEEAKDIMDAYDVVLPVPGTSFILLRKKR
;
A
#
# COMPACT_ATOMS: atom_id res chain seq x y z
N LEU A 1 9.84 -16.78 -8.85
CA LEU A 1 10.60 -17.20 -7.66
C LEU A 1 10.07 -18.52 -7.11
N ALA A 2 8.77 -18.66 -6.82
CA ALA A 2 8.18 -19.88 -6.26
C ALA A 2 8.37 -21.11 -7.19
N GLY A 3 8.36 -20.94 -8.52
CA GLY A 3 8.63 -22.01 -9.47
C GLY A 3 10.09 -22.50 -9.46
N ILE A 4 11.03 -21.71 -8.93
CA ILE A 4 12.47 -22.05 -8.87
C ILE A 4 12.87 -22.53 -7.46
N PHE A 5 12.39 -21.84 -6.42
CA PHE A 5 12.80 -22.02 -5.03
C PHE A 5 11.71 -22.69 -4.14
N GLY A 6 10.59 -23.10 -4.74
CA GLY A 6 9.45 -23.64 -4.02
C GLY A 6 8.54 -22.57 -3.38
N TRP A 7 7.42 -23.03 -2.80
CA TRP A 7 6.37 -22.18 -2.21
C TRP A 7 6.59 -21.84 -0.72
N HIS A 8 7.87 -21.80 -0.30
CA HIS A 8 8.17 -21.42 1.08
C HIS A 8 7.71 -19.96 1.34
N PRO A 9 7.07 -19.65 2.48
CA PRO A 9 6.54 -18.31 2.80
C PRO A 9 7.56 -17.17 2.64
N VAL A 10 8.84 -17.41 2.96
CA VAL A 10 9.92 -16.43 2.79
C VAL A 10 10.18 -16.15 1.30
N VAL A 11 10.16 -17.18 0.44
CA VAL A 11 10.39 -17.03 -1.01
C VAL A 11 9.29 -16.20 -1.65
N VAL A 12 8.04 -16.43 -1.26
CA VAL A 12 6.88 -15.69 -1.78
C VAL A 12 6.91 -14.22 -1.33
N ARG A 13 7.46 -13.95 -0.13
CA ARG A 13 7.60 -12.59 0.43
C ARG A 13 8.88 -11.87 0.01
N LEU A 14 9.84 -12.54 -0.62
CA LEU A 14 11.13 -11.95 -1.01
C LEU A 14 10.98 -10.64 -1.82
N PRO A 15 10.09 -10.52 -2.83
CA PRO A 15 9.92 -9.27 -3.58
C PRO A 15 9.52 -8.10 -2.69
N VAL A 16 8.61 -8.32 -1.74
CA VAL A 16 8.15 -7.24 -0.85
C VAL A 16 9.20 -6.88 0.21
N LEU A 17 10.03 -7.83 0.67
CA LEU A 17 11.17 -7.55 1.54
C LEU A 17 12.22 -6.69 0.83
N VAL A 18 12.50 -6.98 -0.46
CA VAL A 18 13.34 -6.11 -1.31
C VAL A 18 12.71 -4.71 -1.43
N GLY A 19 11.39 -4.63 -1.60
CA GLY A 19 10.65 -3.37 -1.59
C GLY A 19 10.82 -2.59 -0.29
N GLY A 20 10.73 -3.26 0.85
CA GLY A 20 10.97 -2.66 2.18
C GLY A 20 12.40 -2.13 2.35
N PHE A 21 13.39 -2.89 1.89
CA PHE A 21 14.77 -2.43 1.87
C PHE A 21 14.97 -1.18 0.98
N LEU A 22 14.45 -1.20 -0.24
CA LEU A 22 14.51 -0.06 -1.16
C LEU A 22 13.79 1.17 -0.57
N TYR A 23 12.65 0.96 0.09
CA TYR A 23 11.89 2.01 0.76
C TYR A 23 12.72 2.67 1.85
N LEU A 24 13.27 1.88 2.76
CA LEU A 24 14.11 2.38 3.85
C LEU A 24 15.37 3.09 3.34
N TRP A 25 16.05 2.49 2.37
CA TRP A 25 17.22 3.08 1.74
C TRP A 25 16.91 4.45 1.11
N ALA A 26 15.86 4.53 0.30
CA ALA A 26 15.48 5.79 -0.35
C ALA A 26 14.98 6.84 0.67
N ALA A 27 14.22 6.43 1.70
CA ALA A 27 13.75 7.30 2.77
C ALA A 27 14.93 7.95 3.52
N ILE A 28 15.94 7.16 3.91
CA ILE A 28 17.15 7.66 4.58
C ILE A 28 17.88 8.68 3.70
N HIS A 29 18.03 8.39 2.41
CA HIS A 29 18.77 9.29 1.51
C HIS A 29 17.98 10.58 1.22
N LEU A 30 16.67 10.50 1.00
CA LEU A 30 15.82 11.67 0.81
C LEU A 30 15.80 12.57 2.04
N THR A 31 15.60 11.99 3.23
CA THR A 31 15.54 12.79 4.48
C THR A 31 16.86 13.46 4.82
N ARG A 32 18.00 12.79 4.53
CA ARG A 32 19.33 13.41 4.67
C ARG A 32 19.51 14.65 3.79
N LYS A 33 18.87 14.67 2.63
CA LYS A 33 18.94 15.80 1.70
C LYS A 33 17.94 16.93 1.99
N MET A 34 16.84 16.62 2.69
CA MET A 34 15.81 17.63 3.01
C MET A 34 16.30 18.73 3.94
N SER A 35 17.20 18.42 4.89
CA SER A 35 17.69 19.36 5.89
C SER A 35 19.06 18.97 6.39
N GLU A 36 19.86 19.96 6.82
CA GLU A 36 21.12 19.72 7.56
C GLU A 36 20.87 19.34 9.03
N GLN A 37 19.70 19.65 9.57
CA GLN A 37 19.35 19.44 10.96
C GLN A 37 18.95 18.00 11.25
N THR A 38 19.63 17.34 12.17
CA THR A 38 19.39 15.93 12.53
C THR A 38 17.97 15.68 13.00
N TRP A 39 17.39 16.55 13.82
CA TRP A 39 16.03 16.40 14.34
C TRP A 39 14.98 16.46 13.22
N VAL A 40 15.17 17.34 12.23
CA VAL A 40 14.29 17.42 11.05
C VAL A 40 14.41 16.16 10.20
N ARG A 41 15.63 15.63 10.02
CA ARG A 41 15.86 14.35 9.32
C ARG A 41 15.16 13.18 10.01
N LEU A 42 15.32 13.07 11.33
CA LEU A 42 14.67 12.02 12.13
C LEU A 42 13.15 12.15 12.09
N PHE A 43 12.63 13.37 12.22
CA PHE A 43 11.19 13.62 12.08
C PHE A 43 10.67 13.17 10.70
N ALA A 44 11.31 13.61 9.62
CA ALA A 44 10.91 13.24 8.26
C ALA A 44 10.97 11.71 8.04
N LEU A 45 11.97 11.04 8.61
CA LEU A 45 12.09 9.59 8.56
C LEU A 45 10.94 8.91 9.33
N VAL A 46 10.58 9.43 10.50
CA VAL A 46 9.43 8.93 11.27
C VAL A 46 8.12 9.13 10.51
N MET A 47 7.93 10.27 9.83
CA MET A 47 6.73 10.50 9.00
C MET A 47 6.63 9.52 7.83
N LEU A 48 7.75 9.06 7.29
CA LEU A 48 7.77 8.04 6.23
C LEU A 48 7.56 6.62 6.74
N LEU A 49 8.05 6.30 7.93
CA LEU A 49 8.05 4.94 8.48
C LEU A 49 6.96 4.72 9.55
N GLY A 50 6.42 5.76 10.14
CA GLY A 50 5.56 5.69 11.34
C GLY A 50 4.09 5.37 11.07
N ASN A 51 3.72 4.93 9.86
CA ASN A 51 2.35 4.53 9.57
C ASN A 51 2.19 3.00 9.64
N PRO A 52 1.47 2.45 10.65
CA PRO A 52 1.30 1.01 10.81
C PRO A 52 0.64 0.34 9.61
N TYR A 53 -0.35 0.98 9.00
CA TYR A 53 -1.03 0.47 7.82
C TYR A 53 -0.06 0.29 6.64
N LEU A 54 0.81 1.27 6.37
CA LEU A 54 1.83 1.15 5.34
C LEU A 54 2.83 0.02 5.67
N LEU A 55 3.23 -0.10 6.93
CA LEU A 55 4.20 -1.12 7.37
C LEU A 55 3.68 -2.55 7.19
N GLU A 56 2.37 -2.79 7.36
CA GLU A 56 1.77 -4.10 7.10
C GLU A 56 2.06 -4.60 5.68
N PHE A 57 2.04 -3.71 4.68
CA PHE A 57 2.26 -4.09 3.29
C PHE A 57 3.69 -4.52 2.95
N PHE A 58 4.65 -4.30 3.86
CA PHE A 58 6.00 -4.86 3.73
C PHE A 58 6.12 -6.28 4.29
N SER A 59 5.08 -6.79 4.94
CA SER A 59 5.00 -8.18 5.42
C SER A 59 4.13 -9.08 4.54
N LEU A 60 3.28 -8.50 3.71
CA LEU A 60 2.30 -9.21 2.88
C LEU A 60 2.92 -9.55 1.51
N ALA A 61 2.67 -10.77 1.02
CA ALA A 61 3.09 -11.20 -0.33
C ALA A 61 2.25 -10.53 -1.44
N ARG A 62 2.19 -9.20 -1.42
CA ARG A 62 1.42 -8.34 -2.35
C ARG A 62 2.33 -7.28 -2.95
N GLY A 63 2.02 -6.81 -4.14
CA GLY A 63 2.84 -5.84 -4.87
C GLY A 63 2.97 -4.44 -4.23
N TYR A 64 2.13 -4.08 -3.26
CA TYR A 64 2.07 -2.73 -2.68
C TYR A 64 3.38 -2.28 -2.02
N GLY A 65 3.99 -3.12 -1.17
CA GLY A 65 5.26 -2.78 -0.50
C GLY A 65 6.41 -2.64 -1.49
N LEU A 66 6.48 -3.53 -2.49
CA LEU A 66 7.48 -3.41 -3.57
C LEU A 66 7.27 -2.12 -4.38
N ALA A 67 6.02 -1.80 -4.73
CA ALA A 67 5.68 -0.59 -5.46
C ALA A 67 6.04 0.68 -4.69
N ALA A 68 5.77 0.75 -3.39
CA ALA A 68 6.14 1.87 -2.53
C ALA A 68 7.66 2.06 -2.45
N GLY A 69 8.43 0.96 -2.32
CA GLY A 69 9.89 1.00 -2.33
C GLY A 69 10.47 1.52 -3.63
N LEU A 70 9.97 1.01 -4.76
CA LEU A 70 10.36 1.44 -6.10
C LEU A 70 9.97 2.92 -6.36
N MET A 71 8.81 3.36 -5.91
CA MET A 71 8.36 4.75 -5.99
C MET A 71 9.33 5.70 -5.27
N LEU A 72 9.69 5.39 -4.02
CA LEU A 72 10.64 6.21 -3.28
C LEU A 72 12.04 6.19 -3.91
N ALA A 73 12.49 5.05 -4.45
CA ALA A 73 13.74 4.96 -5.20
C ALA A 73 13.71 5.84 -6.47
N ALA A 74 12.56 5.91 -7.17
CA ALA A 74 12.38 6.81 -8.30
C ALA A 74 12.52 8.29 -7.89
N LEU A 75 11.90 8.69 -6.78
CA LEU A 75 12.01 10.05 -6.23
C LEU A 75 13.44 10.37 -5.80
N TRP A 76 14.15 9.43 -5.19
CA TRP A 76 15.57 9.61 -4.86
C TRP A 76 16.44 9.79 -6.12
N GLN A 77 16.24 8.99 -7.16
CA GLN A 77 16.96 9.14 -8.41
C GLN A 77 16.64 10.47 -9.12
N SER A 78 15.40 10.95 -9.00
CA SER A 78 15.02 12.28 -9.51
C SER A 78 15.73 13.39 -8.75
N TRP A 79 15.86 13.26 -7.43
CA TRP A 79 16.67 14.20 -6.64
C TRP A 79 18.12 14.24 -7.12
N CYS A 80 18.74 13.05 -7.28
CA CYS A 80 20.11 12.96 -7.79
C CYS A 80 20.26 13.56 -9.20
N PHE A 81 19.23 13.40 -10.04
CA PHE A 81 19.20 14.02 -11.37
C PHE A 81 19.15 15.55 -11.29
N LEU A 82 18.30 16.11 -10.42
CA LEU A 82 18.21 17.56 -10.22
C LEU A 82 19.52 18.17 -9.73
N GLU A 83 20.25 17.48 -8.85
CA GLU A 83 21.56 17.96 -8.35
C GLU A 83 22.69 17.80 -9.36
N LYS A 84 22.75 16.68 -10.07
CA LYS A 84 23.93 16.28 -10.87
C LYS A 84 23.77 16.48 -12.37
N ASN A 85 22.52 16.62 -12.84
CA ASN A 85 22.16 16.68 -14.26
C ASN A 85 22.76 15.51 -15.09
N GLN A 86 22.76 14.29 -14.54
CA GLN A 86 23.29 13.09 -15.21
C GLN A 86 22.15 12.26 -15.80
N SER A 87 22.25 11.89 -17.09
CA SER A 87 21.24 11.08 -17.80
C SER A 87 21.01 9.70 -17.17
N GLY A 88 22.01 9.13 -16.51
CA GLY A 88 21.89 7.88 -15.78
C GLY A 88 20.87 7.94 -14.65
N HIS A 89 20.85 9.00 -13.86
CA HIS A 89 19.87 9.22 -12.80
C HIS A 89 18.46 9.42 -13.36
N LEU A 90 18.29 10.18 -14.44
CA LEU A 90 17.01 10.35 -15.11
C LEU A 90 16.46 9.03 -15.62
N ARG A 91 17.31 8.22 -16.28
CA ARG A 91 16.93 6.88 -16.75
C ARG A 91 16.54 5.96 -15.59
N SER A 92 17.34 5.92 -14.52
CA SER A 92 17.05 5.10 -13.33
C SER A 92 15.74 5.53 -12.65
N ALA A 93 15.44 6.83 -12.57
CA ALA A 93 14.18 7.35 -12.05
C ALA A 93 12.97 6.78 -12.83
N ILE A 94 13.05 6.79 -14.17
CA ILE A 94 11.98 6.24 -15.04
C ILE A 94 11.89 4.70 -14.90
N ILE A 95 13.01 3.99 -14.78
CA ILE A 95 13.01 2.54 -14.56
C ILE A 95 12.29 2.20 -13.24
N PHE A 96 12.69 2.83 -12.13
CA PHE A 96 12.07 2.55 -10.84
C PHE A 96 10.58 2.91 -10.84
N ALA A 97 10.19 4.06 -11.43
CA ALA A 97 8.79 4.45 -11.53
C ALA A 97 7.97 3.48 -12.41
N GLY A 98 8.49 3.02 -13.53
CA GLY A 98 7.86 2.03 -14.40
C GLY A 98 7.72 0.67 -13.72
N LEU A 99 8.75 0.20 -13.03
CA LEU A 99 8.68 -1.03 -12.23
C LEU A 99 7.69 -0.91 -11.06
N ALA A 100 7.53 0.28 -10.45
CA ALA A 100 6.53 0.52 -9.42
C ALA A 100 5.11 0.31 -9.96
N VAL A 101 4.81 0.80 -11.17
CA VAL A 101 3.53 0.54 -11.85
C VAL A 101 3.35 -0.96 -12.12
N TYR A 102 4.41 -1.65 -12.57
CA TYR A 102 4.35 -3.09 -12.83
C TYR A 102 4.09 -3.91 -11.57
N ALA A 103 4.63 -3.46 -10.42
CA ALA A 103 4.36 -4.08 -9.13
C ALA A 103 2.93 -3.80 -8.61
N ASN A 104 2.37 -2.62 -8.92
CA ASN A 104 1.00 -2.24 -8.58
C ASN A 104 0.48 -1.17 -9.55
N PHE A 105 -0.53 -1.51 -10.34
CA PHE A 105 -1.10 -0.63 -11.37
C PHE A 105 -1.73 0.66 -10.83
N THR A 106 -2.10 0.74 -9.56
CA THR A 106 -2.60 2.00 -8.97
C THR A 106 -1.56 3.12 -9.02
N LEU A 107 -0.26 2.77 -9.07
CA LEU A 107 0.83 3.73 -9.23
C LEU A 107 0.90 4.36 -10.63
N LEU A 108 0.04 3.98 -11.56
CA LEU A 108 -0.09 4.73 -12.82
C LEU A 108 -0.47 6.19 -12.56
N LEU A 109 -1.24 6.46 -11.49
CA LEU A 109 -1.63 7.80 -11.06
C LEU A 109 -0.47 8.60 -10.43
N PHE A 110 0.55 7.93 -9.95
CA PHE A 110 1.84 8.54 -9.60
C PHE A 110 2.72 8.71 -10.84
N PHE A 111 2.80 7.67 -11.69
CA PHE A 111 3.72 7.60 -12.82
C PHE A 111 3.50 8.70 -13.85
N ALA A 112 2.25 8.91 -14.26
CA ALA A 112 1.93 9.91 -15.28
C ALA A 112 2.39 11.33 -14.90
N PRO A 113 1.98 11.89 -13.74
CA PRO A 113 2.46 13.22 -13.32
C PRO A 113 3.96 13.22 -12.97
N PHE A 114 4.51 12.11 -12.46
CA PHE A 114 5.94 11.99 -12.21
C PHE A 114 6.76 12.16 -13.51
N ILE A 115 6.39 11.46 -14.58
CA ILE A 115 7.05 11.61 -15.88
C ILE A 115 6.96 13.04 -16.39
N LEU A 116 5.78 13.65 -16.32
CA LEU A 116 5.60 15.04 -16.71
C LEU A 116 6.55 15.98 -15.95
N LEU A 117 6.57 15.88 -14.63
CA LEU A 117 7.38 16.76 -13.79
C LEU A 117 8.89 16.52 -13.97
N VAL A 118 9.33 15.28 -14.12
CA VAL A 118 10.77 14.98 -14.33
C VAL A 118 11.24 15.42 -15.72
N LEU A 119 10.37 15.39 -16.74
CA LEU A 119 10.68 15.91 -18.07
C LEU A 119 10.69 17.44 -18.08
N ILE A 120 9.79 18.11 -17.36
CA ILE A 120 9.85 19.57 -17.14
C ILE A 120 11.18 19.93 -16.47
N ALA A 121 11.57 19.21 -15.42
CA ALA A 121 12.85 19.43 -14.76
C ALA A 121 14.05 19.19 -15.69
N ALA A 122 14.01 18.16 -16.54
CA ALA A 122 15.04 17.89 -17.53
C ALA A 122 15.17 19.02 -18.57
N TRP A 123 14.02 19.58 -18.99
CA TRP A 123 14.01 20.75 -19.88
C TRP A 123 14.58 21.98 -19.19
N GLN A 124 14.23 22.25 -17.94
CA GLN A 124 14.75 23.38 -17.16
C GLN A 124 16.25 23.34 -16.99
N LEU A 125 16.81 22.13 -16.75
CA LEU A 125 18.25 21.93 -16.63
C LEU A 125 18.98 22.01 -17.97
N ASN A 126 18.31 21.79 -19.09
CA ASN A 126 18.88 21.76 -20.42
C ASN A 126 17.96 22.48 -21.43
N PRO A 127 17.89 23.85 -21.39
CA PRO A 127 16.88 24.61 -22.13
C PRO A 127 17.06 24.62 -23.65
N SER A 128 18.17 24.08 -24.17
CA SER A 128 18.35 23.85 -25.60
C SER A 128 17.76 22.50 -26.01
N PHE A 129 16.99 22.46 -27.09
CA PHE A 129 16.42 21.22 -27.61
C PHE A 129 17.47 20.12 -27.86
N SER A 130 18.62 20.50 -28.44
CA SER A 130 19.73 19.56 -28.68
C SER A 130 20.26 18.95 -27.39
N ASN A 131 20.50 19.78 -26.35
CA ASN A 131 21.00 19.33 -25.05
C ASN A 131 19.97 18.49 -24.31
N PHE A 132 18.70 18.92 -24.31
CA PHE A 132 17.59 18.16 -23.74
C PHE A 132 17.49 16.80 -24.40
N TRP A 133 17.46 16.73 -25.73
CA TRP A 133 17.36 15.49 -26.48
C TRP A 133 18.54 14.56 -26.22
N LYS A 134 19.76 15.06 -26.29
CA LYS A 134 20.97 14.28 -26.01
C LYS A 134 20.95 13.66 -24.62
N LYS A 135 20.51 14.41 -23.61
CA LYS A 135 20.46 13.97 -22.21
C LYS A 135 19.25 13.06 -21.91
N SER A 136 18.10 13.37 -22.49
CA SER A 136 16.85 12.67 -22.17
C SER A 136 16.59 11.47 -23.07
N ARG A 137 17.22 11.35 -24.24
CA ARG A 137 17.01 10.23 -25.18
C ARG A 137 17.06 8.83 -24.53
N PRO A 138 18.07 8.47 -23.70
CA PRO A 138 18.09 7.14 -23.07
C PRO A 138 16.89 6.91 -22.13
N ALA A 139 16.46 7.95 -21.44
CA ALA A 139 15.31 7.92 -20.54
C ALA A 139 13.98 7.84 -21.33
N LEU A 140 13.84 8.58 -22.43
CA LEU A 140 12.66 8.54 -23.32
C LEU A 140 12.52 7.19 -23.99
N LEU A 141 13.61 6.56 -24.44
CA LEU A 141 13.57 5.19 -24.97
C LEU A 141 13.13 4.20 -23.90
N THR A 142 13.62 4.35 -22.66
CA THR A 142 13.17 3.52 -21.54
C THR A 142 11.67 3.73 -21.25
N LEU A 143 11.20 4.97 -21.27
CA LEU A 143 9.77 5.30 -21.12
C LEU A 143 8.93 4.62 -22.20
N LEU A 144 9.36 4.68 -23.47
CA LEU A 144 8.66 4.02 -24.57
C LEU A 144 8.54 2.49 -24.35
N VAL A 145 9.60 1.86 -23.87
CA VAL A 145 9.57 0.42 -23.51
C VAL A 145 8.53 0.16 -22.42
N PHE A 146 8.50 0.96 -21.34
CA PHE A 146 7.48 0.78 -20.30
C PHE A 146 6.06 1.01 -20.80
N VAL A 147 5.82 2.04 -21.63
CA VAL A 147 4.51 2.27 -22.22
C VAL A 147 4.06 1.07 -23.05
N ALA A 148 4.96 0.50 -23.87
CA ALA A 148 4.68 -0.71 -24.65
C ALA A 148 4.38 -1.93 -23.76
N LEU A 149 5.18 -2.15 -22.72
CA LEU A 149 4.98 -3.26 -21.77
C LEU A 149 3.69 -3.14 -20.96
N LEU A 150 3.28 -1.92 -20.62
CA LEU A 150 2.06 -1.67 -19.84
C LEU A 150 0.80 -1.68 -20.67
N PHE A 151 0.91 -1.57 -22.00
CA PHE A 151 -0.24 -1.44 -22.90
C PHE A 151 -1.19 -2.64 -22.80
N GLU A 152 -0.66 -3.87 -22.93
CA GLU A 152 -1.52 -5.06 -22.92
C GLU A 152 -2.14 -5.35 -21.55
N PRO A 153 -1.42 -5.31 -20.40
CA PRO A 153 -2.04 -5.42 -19.10
C PRO A 153 -3.15 -4.38 -18.85
N LEU A 154 -2.93 -3.11 -19.24
CA LEU A 154 -3.94 -2.06 -19.11
C LEU A 154 -5.17 -2.30 -20.01
N ARG A 155 -4.97 -2.83 -21.21
CA ARG A 155 -6.06 -3.21 -22.13
C ARG A 155 -6.91 -4.33 -21.52
N GLN A 156 -6.28 -5.32 -20.87
CA GLN A 156 -6.99 -6.43 -20.22
C GLN A 156 -7.77 -5.95 -19.00
N LEU A 157 -7.17 -5.11 -18.14
CA LEU A 157 -7.85 -4.51 -16.98
C LEU A 157 -9.12 -3.74 -17.36
N ARG A 158 -9.13 -3.05 -18.52
CA ARG A 158 -10.33 -2.35 -19.00
C ARG A 158 -11.48 -3.27 -19.40
N LYS A 159 -11.21 -4.55 -19.67
CA LYS A 159 -12.21 -5.55 -20.06
C LYS A 159 -12.79 -6.32 -18.88
N ASP A 160 -12.19 -6.18 -17.69
CA ASP A 160 -12.63 -6.90 -16.51
C ASP A 160 -13.90 -6.28 -15.92
N PRO A 161 -15.05 -7.01 -15.92
CA PRO A 161 -16.32 -6.51 -15.40
C PRO A 161 -16.27 -6.24 -13.89
N GLU A 162 -15.45 -6.96 -13.15
CA GLU A 162 -15.34 -6.78 -11.70
C GLU A 162 -14.77 -5.40 -11.35
N ILE A 163 -13.80 -4.91 -12.13
CA ILE A 163 -13.23 -3.58 -11.94
C ILE A 163 -14.25 -2.47 -12.24
N GLN A 164 -15.19 -2.73 -13.16
CA GLN A 164 -16.24 -1.78 -13.52
C GLN A 164 -17.39 -1.73 -12.49
N GLY A 165 -17.59 -2.82 -11.72
CA GLY A 165 -18.67 -2.98 -10.76
C GLY A 165 -18.37 -2.48 -9.35
N TRP A 166 -17.12 -2.13 -9.03
CA TRP A 166 -16.75 -1.68 -7.68
C TRP A 166 -17.41 -0.34 -7.35
N ASN A 167 -17.96 -0.25 -6.13
CA ASN A 167 -18.73 0.88 -5.65
C ASN A 167 -18.09 2.22 -6.02
N LYS A 168 -18.78 2.99 -6.86
CA LYS A 168 -18.37 4.35 -7.24
C LYS A 168 -18.52 5.22 -6.01
N LEU A 169 -17.42 5.59 -5.36
CA LEU A 169 -17.46 6.66 -4.38
C LEU A 169 -17.81 7.96 -5.09
N GLY A 170 -18.89 8.58 -4.65
CA GLY A 170 -19.47 9.76 -5.30
C GLY A 170 -18.59 11.01 -5.26
N SER A 171 -17.53 11.03 -4.40
CA SER A 171 -16.69 12.21 -4.23
C SER A 171 -15.22 11.84 -3.96
N PHE A 172 -14.32 12.72 -4.41
CA PHE A 172 -12.89 12.64 -4.08
C PHE A 172 -12.64 12.68 -2.56
N PHE A 173 -13.39 13.54 -1.85
CA PHE A 173 -13.24 13.67 -0.41
C PHE A 173 -13.62 12.39 0.33
N GLY A 174 -14.75 11.76 -0.01
CA GLY A 174 -15.12 10.45 0.58
C GLY A 174 -14.09 9.36 0.35
N SER A 175 -13.42 9.36 -0.81
CA SER A 175 -12.29 8.47 -1.10
C SER A 175 -11.08 8.74 -0.20
N MET A 176 -10.74 10.02 0.02
CA MET A 176 -9.65 10.41 0.93
C MET A 176 -9.98 10.05 2.38
N GLU A 177 -11.21 10.27 2.82
CA GLU A 177 -11.68 9.88 4.15
C GLU A 177 -11.51 8.38 4.40
N GLN A 178 -11.95 7.53 3.46
CA GLN A 178 -11.75 6.09 3.55
C GLN A 178 -10.26 5.71 3.61
N SER A 179 -9.42 6.41 2.88
CA SER A 179 -7.96 6.19 2.88
C SER A 179 -7.35 6.63 4.22
N VAL A 180 -7.75 7.78 4.77
CA VAL A 180 -7.31 8.25 6.08
C VAL A 180 -7.81 7.29 7.17
N LYS A 181 -9.08 6.89 7.13
CA LYS A 181 -9.66 5.91 8.06
C LYS A 181 -8.86 4.61 8.08
N ALA A 182 -8.53 4.05 6.91
CA ALA A 182 -7.72 2.85 6.82
C ALA A 182 -6.32 3.01 7.47
N ALA A 183 -5.70 4.18 7.30
CA ALA A 183 -4.32 4.40 7.73
C ALA A 183 -4.15 4.77 9.21
N ILE A 184 -5.16 5.41 9.83
CA ILE A 184 -5.06 5.90 11.21
C ILE A 184 -6.05 5.24 12.17
N GLN A 185 -6.94 4.39 11.69
CA GLN A 185 -8.03 3.83 12.48
C GLN A 185 -8.16 2.30 12.33
N ILE A 186 -7.04 1.60 12.15
CA ILE A 186 -7.02 0.13 12.06
C ILE A 186 -7.80 -0.52 13.23
N ASN A 187 -7.71 0.05 14.44
CA ASN A 187 -8.38 -0.43 15.64
C ASN A 187 -9.51 0.52 16.13
N ALA A 188 -10.08 1.34 15.24
CA ALA A 188 -11.25 2.17 15.52
C ALA A 188 -11.22 2.95 16.88
N TYR A 189 -10.05 3.54 17.23
CA TYR A 189 -9.87 4.28 18.49
C TYR A 189 -10.29 5.76 18.40
N LEU A 190 -10.62 6.25 17.21
CA LEU A 190 -11.12 7.60 16.96
C LEU A 190 -12.59 7.52 16.52
N GLY A 191 -13.38 8.52 16.89
CA GLY A 191 -14.74 8.69 16.36
C GLY A 191 -14.72 9.13 14.88
N ASP A 192 -15.77 8.80 14.13
CA ASP A 192 -15.87 9.13 12.69
C ASP A 192 -15.73 10.62 12.42
N ASN A 193 -16.35 11.50 13.22
CA ASN A 193 -16.19 12.95 13.09
C ASN A 193 -14.72 13.40 13.24
N THR A 194 -13.95 12.74 14.10
CA THR A 194 -12.52 13.05 14.27
C THR A 194 -11.73 12.66 13.01
N VAL A 195 -12.06 11.52 12.40
CA VAL A 195 -11.43 11.07 11.15
C VAL A 195 -11.75 12.05 10.02
N GLU A 196 -12.99 12.50 9.92
CA GLU A 196 -13.41 13.51 8.94
C GLU A 196 -12.61 14.82 9.12
N ILE A 197 -12.50 15.34 10.35
CA ILE A 197 -11.72 16.54 10.65
C ILE A 197 -10.26 16.35 10.27
N LEU A 198 -9.65 15.21 10.63
CA LEU A 198 -8.26 14.91 10.26
C LEU A 198 -8.06 14.82 8.76
N THR A 199 -9.05 14.30 8.03
CA THR A 199 -9.03 14.25 6.56
C THR A 199 -9.05 15.66 5.97
N TRP A 200 -9.94 16.54 6.45
CA TRP A 200 -9.96 17.95 6.03
C TRP A 200 -8.65 18.65 6.32
N LEU A 201 -8.08 18.46 7.52
CA LEU A 201 -6.80 19.04 7.90
C LEU A 201 -5.65 18.55 6.99
N ALA A 202 -5.61 17.27 6.66
CA ALA A 202 -4.59 16.70 5.77
C ALA A 202 -4.72 17.24 4.34
N VAL A 203 -5.92 17.34 3.80
CA VAL A 203 -6.20 17.88 2.46
C VAL A 203 -5.87 19.38 2.41
N LEU A 204 -6.35 20.17 3.38
CA LEU A 204 -6.09 21.60 3.46
C LEU A 204 -4.61 21.90 3.64
N PHE A 205 -3.92 21.11 4.49
CA PHE A 205 -2.46 21.21 4.63
C PHE A 205 -1.76 20.94 3.29
N SER A 206 -2.10 19.83 2.62
CA SER A 206 -1.46 19.46 1.34
C SER A 206 -1.68 20.52 0.26
N VAL A 207 -2.91 21.03 0.13
CA VAL A 207 -3.26 22.10 -0.83
C VAL A 207 -2.55 23.40 -0.48
N GLY A 208 -2.66 23.85 0.78
CA GLY A 208 -2.04 25.11 1.24
C GLY A 208 -0.51 25.07 1.15
N PHE A 209 0.09 23.95 1.56
CA PHE A 209 1.54 23.76 1.47
C PHE A 209 2.02 23.72 0.01
N THR A 210 1.22 23.11 -0.88
CA THR A 210 1.50 23.12 -2.32
C THR A 210 1.41 24.53 -2.89
N ALA A 211 0.45 25.34 -2.48
CA ALA A 211 0.37 26.75 -2.90
C ALA A 211 1.62 27.54 -2.47
N VAL A 212 2.11 27.34 -1.25
CA VAL A 212 3.37 27.92 -0.77
C VAL A 212 4.56 27.43 -1.60
N ALA A 213 4.59 26.13 -1.94
CA ALA A 213 5.63 25.56 -2.76
C ALA A 213 5.63 26.13 -4.19
N LEU A 214 4.45 26.27 -4.81
CA LEU A 214 4.30 26.90 -6.12
C LEU A 214 4.73 28.36 -6.11
N TRP A 215 4.38 29.11 -5.06
CA TRP A 215 4.82 30.49 -4.89
C TRP A 215 6.35 30.58 -4.78
N ARG A 216 7.00 29.73 -3.97
CA ARG A 216 8.47 29.63 -3.90
C ARG A 216 9.10 29.26 -5.24
N TRP A 217 8.53 28.27 -5.92
CA TRP A 217 8.97 27.86 -7.26
C TRP A 217 8.92 29.03 -8.24
N TRP A 218 7.85 29.84 -8.18
CA TRP A 218 7.73 31.05 -9.00
C TRP A 218 8.81 32.06 -8.66
N GLN A 219 9.06 32.35 -7.38
CA GLN A 219 10.11 33.28 -6.94
C GLN A 219 11.52 32.84 -7.33
N GLN A 220 11.78 31.53 -7.40
CA GLN A 220 13.07 30.96 -7.81
C GLN A 220 13.22 30.80 -9.33
N GLY A 221 12.48 31.57 -10.13
CA GLY A 221 12.54 31.51 -11.58
C GLY A 221 11.97 30.25 -12.21
N ARG A 222 11.04 29.60 -11.50
CA ARG A 222 10.33 28.38 -11.94
C ARG A 222 11.24 27.17 -12.16
N ARG A 223 12.27 27.00 -11.32
CA ARG A 223 13.28 25.95 -11.46
C ARG A 223 13.24 24.97 -10.29
N PHE A 224 13.20 23.66 -10.58
CA PHE A 224 13.26 22.59 -9.57
C PHE A 224 14.68 22.31 -9.05
N ASP A 225 15.70 22.59 -9.84
CA ASP A 225 17.10 22.41 -9.44
C ASP A 225 17.56 23.45 -8.40
N ALA A 226 16.90 24.62 -8.33
CA ALA A 226 17.16 25.58 -7.29
C ALA A 226 16.76 25.08 -5.88
N ASP A 227 15.68 24.33 -5.78
CA ASP A 227 15.27 23.61 -4.56
C ASP A 227 14.56 22.30 -4.94
N PRO A 228 15.27 21.15 -4.94
CA PRO A 228 14.69 19.84 -5.28
C PRO A 228 13.52 19.41 -4.38
N ARG A 229 13.35 20.00 -3.18
CA ARG A 229 12.20 19.75 -2.29
C ARG A 229 10.88 20.17 -2.95
N LEU A 230 10.90 21.19 -3.83
CA LEU A 230 9.73 21.62 -4.59
C LEU A 230 9.19 20.51 -5.49
N PHE A 231 10.09 19.74 -6.11
CA PHE A 231 9.71 18.59 -6.91
C PHE A 231 8.99 17.52 -6.05
N LEU A 232 9.51 17.19 -4.85
CA LEU A 232 8.88 16.23 -3.95
C LEU A 232 7.49 16.70 -3.49
N VAL A 233 7.32 17.98 -3.19
CA VAL A 233 6.03 18.53 -2.77
C VAL A 233 5.02 18.50 -3.90
N ALA A 234 5.42 18.72 -5.14
CA ALA A 234 4.52 18.81 -6.30
C ALA A 234 3.91 17.44 -6.69
N ILE A 235 4.57 16.32 -6.35
CA ILE A 235 4.13 14.97 -6.79
C ILE A 235 2.79 14.57 -6.21
N LEU A 236 2.54 14.78 -4.91
CA LEU A 236 1.29 14.37 -4.27
C LEU A 236 0.06 15.06 -4.88
N PRO A 237 0.00 16.41 -4.95
CA PRO A 237 -1.15 17.07 -5.56
C PRO A 237 -1.28 16.75 -7.05
N ALA A 238 -0.18 16.57 -7.77
CA ALA A 238 -0.23 16.15 -9.17
C ALA A 238 -0.83 14.74 -9.33
N ALA A 239 -0.51 13.80 -8.44
CA ALA A 239 -1.12 12.47 -8.41
C ALA A 239 -2.61 12.52 -8.04
N MET A 240 -3.00 13.39 -7.09
CA MET A 240 -4.41 13.60 -6.72
C MET A 240 -5.21 14.18 -7.90
N ILE A 241 -4.67 15.20 -8.58
CA ILE A 241 -5.30 15.78 -9.79
C ILE A 241 -5.43 14.72 -10.88
N THR A 242 -4.40 13.89 -11.08
CA THR A 242 -4.44 12.80 -12.07
C THR A 242 -5.53 11.78 -11.74
N ASN A 243 -5.75 11.44 -10.45
CA ASN A 243 -6.84 10.59 -10.02
C ASN A 243 -8.22 11.24 -10.31
N MET A 244 -8.39 12.53 -10.01
CA MET A 244 -9.62 13.24 -10.36
C MET A 244 -9.89 13.25 -11.86
N LEU A 245 -8.86 13.54 -12.67
CA LEU A 245 -8.97 13.52 -14.14
C LEU A 245 -9.29 12.12 -14.65
N GLN A 246 -8.66 11.07 -14.11
CA GLN A 246 -8.96 9.69 -14.51
C GLN A 246 -10.43 9.36 -14.26
N VAL A 247 -10.96 9.64 -13.06
CA VAL A 247 -12.36 9.37 -12.72
C VAL A 247 -13.31 10.07 -13.68
N HIS A 248 -13.06 11.34 -13.99
CA HIS A 248 -13.91 12.09 -14.96
C HIS A 248 -13.79 11.60 -16.40
N LEU A 249 -12.59 11.16 -16.82
CA LEU A 249 -12.35 10.75 -18.20
C LEU A 249 -12.76 9.29 -18.47
N THR A 250 -12.64 8.41 -17.48
CA THR A 250 -12.81 6.96 -17.65
C THR A 250 -14.02 6.39 -16.92
N GLY A 251 -14.63 7.15 -16.00
CA GLY A 251 -15.71 6.66 -15.14
C GLY A 251 -15.28 5.63 -14.10
N THR A 252 -13.96 5.40 -13.92
CA THR A 252 -13.44 4.50 -12.89
C THR A 252 -13.64 5.11 -11.48
N PRO A 253 -13.77 4.31 -10.41
CA PRO A 253 -13.91 4.83 -9.07
C PRO A 253 -12.63 5.53 -8.59
N TYR A 254 -12.78 6.44 -7.62
CA TYR A 254 -11.64 7.02 -6.91
C TYR A 254 -10.86 5.95 -6.14
N LEU A 255 -9.54 6.11 -6.02
CA LEU A 255 -8.71 5.23 -5.21
C LEU A 255 -9.02 5.39 -3.72
N GLN A 256 -9.21 4.27 -3.01
CA GLN A 256 -9.49 4.27 -1.57
C GLN A 256 -8.67 3.19 -0.86
N SER A 257 -8.48 3.36 0.45
CA SER A 257 -7.81 2.39 1.33
C SER A 257 -6.47 1.92 0.74
N ARG A 258 -6.27 0.62 0.55
CA ARG A 258 -5.04 0.05 -0.01
C ARG A 258 -4.69 0.53 -1.42
N LEU A 259 -5.68 0.86 -2.24
CA LEU A 259 -5.43 1.37 -3.60
C LEU A 259 -4.80 2.77 -3.58
N ALA A 260 -5.07 3.55 -2.53
CA ALA A 260 -4.51 4.88 -2.29
C ALA A 260 -3.25 4.88 -1.40
N LEU A 261 -2.70 3.69 -1.07
CA LEU A 261 -1.59 3.52 -0.12
C LEU A 261 -0.38 4.41 -0.45
N PHE A 262 -0.09 4.60 -1.73
CA PHE A 262 1.07 5.39 -2.18
C PHE A 262 0.97 6.90 -1.86
N TYR A 263 -0.20 7.41 -1.51
CA TYR A 263 -0.34 8.80 -1.05
C TYR A 263 0.36 9.03 0.30
N TRP A 264 0.43 8.00 1.17
CA TRP A 264 1.01 8.14 2.50
C TRP A 264 2.49 8.50 2.51
N PRO A 265 3.38 7.78 1.80
CA PRO A 265 4.77 8.21 1.72
C PRO A 265 4.92 9.57 1.03
N LEU A 266 4.10 9.93 0.04
CA LEU A 266 4.14 11.24 -0.58
C LEU A 266 3.71 12.36 0.39
N PHE A 267 2.69 12.11 1.21
CA PHE A 267 2.28 13.01 2.28
C PHE A 267 3.36 13.13 3.37
N GLY A 268 3.99 12.02 3.76
CA GLY A 268 5.13 12.00 4.67
C GLY A 268 6.30 12.86 4.17
N LEU A 269 6.59 12.83 2.87
CA LEU A 269 7.58 13.71 2.24
C LEU A 269 7.18 15.20 2.35
N GLN A 270 5.90 15.54 2.11
CA GLN A 270 5.41 16.91 2.29
C GLN A 270 5.59 17.39 3.74
N LEU A 271 5.23 16.54 4.72
CA LEU A 271 5.40 16.87 6.15
C LEU A 271 6.89 17.08 6.50
N GLY A 272 7.79 16.25 5.98
CA GLY A 272 9.24 16.38 6.16
C GLY A 272 9.80 17.67 5.55
N VAL A 273 9.39 18.02 4.33
CA VAL A 273 9.79 19.27 3.68
C VAL A 273 9.25 20.49 4.42
N ALA A 274 8.00 20.42 4.91
CA ALA A 274 7.40 21.48 5.71
C ALA A 274 8.22 21.72 6.99
N ALA A 275 8.61 20.66 7.69
CA ALA A 275 9.47 20.78 8.87
C ALA A 275 10.82 21.44 8.54
N ALA A 276 11.44 21.08 7.40
CA ALA A 276 12.68 21.68 6.96
C ALA A 276 12.52 23.19 6.66
N TRP A 277 11.43 23.59 6.02
CA TRP A 277 11.16 25.02 5.74
C TRP A 277 10.77 25.80 7.00
N PHE A 278 9.98 25.24 7.92
CA PHE A 278 9.69 25.87 9.21
C PHE A 278 10.95 26.05 10.05
N TRP A 279 11.84 25.07 10.01
CA TRP A 279 13.13 25.20 10.72
C TRP A 279 13.97 26.36 10.17
N GLN A 280 14.04 26.50 8.87
CA GLN A 280 14.77 27.61 8.22
C GLN A 280 14.14 28.98 8.51
N ALA A 281 12.81 29.06 8.60
CA ALA A 281 12.10 30.32 8.81
C ALA A 281 12.02 30.72 10.30
N LYS A 282 11.61 29.78 11.18
CA LYS A 282 11.34 30.01 12.61
C LYS A 282 11.55 28.72 13.40
N GLY A 283 12.79 28.46 13.86
CA GLY A 283 13.16 27.20 14.53
C GLY A 283 12.23 26.77 15.69
N LYS A 284 11.74 27.70 16.52
CA LYS A 284 10.81 27.36 17.62
C LYS A 284 9.47 26.81 17.12
N LEU A 285 8.92 27.36 16.02
CA LEU A 285 7.67 26.88 15.45
C LEU A 285 7.83 25.49 14.84
N ALA A 286 9.00 25.19 14.28
CA ALA A 286 9.30 23.85 13.78
C ALA A 286 9.26 22.80 14.89
N TRP A 287 9.73 23.10 16.11
CA TRP A 287 9.63 22.19 17.24
C TRP A 287 8.20 21.89 17.62
N VAL A 288 7.32 22.90 17.71
CA VAL A 288 5.88 22.70 17.99
C VAL A 288 5.24 21.83 16.93
N TYR A 289 5.48 22.15 15.65
CA TYR A 289 4.97 21.38 14.51
C TYR A 289 5.40 19.89 14.58
N MET A 290 6.71 19.67 14.77
CA MET A 290 7.24 18.30 14.86
C MET A 290 6.71 17.55 16.10
N ALA A 291 6.62 18.21 17.25
CA ALA A 291 6.14 17.59 18.50
C ALA A 291 4.67 17.14 18.36
N VAL A 292 3.80 17.98 17.80
CA VAL A 292 2.38 17.64 17.59
C VAL A 292 2.23 16.41 16.69
N LEU A 293 2.91 16.39 15.54
CA LEU A 293 2.82 15.28 14.60
C LEU A 293 3.47 14.00 15.12
N LEU A 294 4.61 14.10 15.84
CA LEU A 294 5.24 12.95 16.48
C LEU A 294 4.33 12.36 17.57
N SER A 295 3.70 13.19 18.39
CA SER A 295 2.76 12.72 19.43
C SER A 295 1.58 11.97 18.81
N PHE A 296 1.01 12.49 17.72
CA PHE A 296 -0.04 11.79 16.98
C PHE A 296 0.46 10.47 16.37
N THR A 297 1.66 10.46 15.77
CA THR A 297 2.25 9.25 15.20
C THR A 297 2.49 8.18 16.26
N VAL A 298 3.04 8.56 17.42
CA VAL A 298 3.27 7.64 18.55
C VAL A 298 1.93 7.08 19.06
N LEU A 299 0.91 7.92 19.22
CA LEU A 299 -0.43 7.49 19.57
C LEU A 299 -0.98 6.48 18.55
N ASN A 300 -0.90 6.79 17.26
CA ASN A 300 -1.37 5.90 16.19
C ASN A 300 -0.62 4.56 16.22
N ILE A 301 0.71 4.56 16.34
CA ILE A 301 1.52 3.35 16.46
C ILE A 301 1.04 2.54 17.68
N SER A 302 0.91 3.16 18.85
CA SER A 302 0.52 2.46 20.09
C SER A 302 -0.87 1.82 20.02
N ARG A 303 -1.77 2.37 19.19
CA ARG A 303 -3.15 1.89 19.03
C ARG A 303 -3.34 0.92 17.88
N CYS A 304 -2.55 1.03 16.83
CA CYS A 304 -2.78 0.32 15.56
C CYS A 304 -1.73 -0.76 15.26
N VAL A 305 -0.53 -0.73 15.87
CA VAL A 305 0.46 -1.80 15.65
C VAL A 305 -0.05 -3.10 16.23
N ASN A 306 -0.08 -4.12 15.39
CA ASN A 306 -0.29 -5.50 15.80
C ASN A 306 0.57 -6.44 14.95
N LEU A 307 0.90 -7.60 15.50
CA LEU A 307 1.75 -8.61 14.85
C LEU A 307 0.99 -9.89 14.52
N THR A 308 -0.33 -9.92 14.73
CA THR A 308 -1.14 -11.13 14.67
C THR A 308 -2.08 -11.17 13.48
N LYS A 309 -2.50 -10.01 12.97
CA LYS A 309 -3.43 -9.91 11.84
C LYS A 309 -3.06 -8.76 10.91
N SER A 310 -3.44 -8.85 9.66
CA SER A 310 -3.45 -7.72 8.74
C SER A 310 -4.80 -7.01 8.79
N SER A 311 -4.81 -5.68 8.67
CA SER A 311 -6.05 -4.88 8.64
C SER A 311 -6.94 -5.22 7.44
N GLU A 312 -6.35 -5.46 6.27
CA GLU A 312 -7.07 -5.74 5.02
C GLU A 312 -7.44 -7.22 4.84
N TRP A 313 -6.65 -8.13 5.43
CA TRP A 313 -6.83 -9.59 5.34
C TRP A 313 -6.92 -10.20 6.74
N TRP A 314 -7.72 -9.57 7.61
CA TRP A 314 -7.94 -10.00 8.98
C TRP A 314 -8.51 -11.43 9.07
N PHE A 315 -9.19 -11.87 8.04
CA PHE A 315 -9.80 -13.20 7.95
C PHE A 315 -8.79 -14.35 7.76
N ASP A 316 -7.52 -14.07 7.43
CA ASP A 316 -6.46 -15.09 7.37
C ASP A 316 -5.93 -15.48 8.76
N GLN A 317 -6.33 -14.73 9.80
CA GLN A 317 -5.97 -15.03 11.18
C GLN A 317 -6.61 -16.35 11.62
N GLY A 318 -5.81 -17.26 12.17
CA GLY A 318 -6.31 -18.54 12.67
C GLY A 318 -6.32 -19.68 11.67
N THR A 319 -6.05 -19.46 10.38
CA THR A 319 -6.03 -20.53 9.37
C THR A 319 -5.11 -21.68 9.77
N TYR A 320 -3.90 -21.42 10.24
CA TYR A 320 -2.99 -22.45 10.71
C TYR A 320 -3.48 -23.16 11.98
N GLN A 321 -4.10 -22.45 12.92
CA GLN A 321 -4.63 -23.06 14.14
C GLN A 321 -5.73 -24.05 13.84
N VAL A 322 -6.59 -23.73 12.87
CA VAL A 322 -7.65 -24.63 12.38
C VAL A 322 -7.05 -25.83 11.66
N LEU A 323 -6.10 -25.63 10.76
CA LEU A 323 -5.46 -26.73 10.02
C LEU A 323 -4.69 -27.67 10.96
N ASP A 324 -3.96 -27.14 11.94
CA ASP A 324 -3.24 -27.94 12.93
C ASP A 324 -4.22 -28.70 13.86
N PHE A 325 -5.35 -28.08 14.23
CA PHE A 325 -6.41 -28.74 14.99
C PHE A 325 -7.03 -29.91 14.20
N LEU A 326 -7.36 -29.68 12.92
CA LEU A 326 -7.95 -30.73 12.08
C LEU A 326 -6.94 -31.85 11.80
N LYS A 327 -5.67 -31.55 11.59
CA LYS A 327 -4.60 -32.55 11.47
C LYS A 327 -4.54 -33.42 12.73
N LYS A 328 -4.48 -32.79 13.91
CA LYS A 328 -4.47 -33.52 15.20
C LYS A 328 -5.73 -34.38 15.38
N THR A 329 -6.90 -33.88 14.99
CA THR A 329 -8.16 -34.63 15.02
C THR A 329 -8.10 -35.85 14.11
N TYR A 330 -7.60 -35.69 12.88
CA TYR A 330 -7.41 -36.77 11.91
C TYR A 330 -6.51 -37.87 12.49
N GLU A 331 -5.36 -37.50 13.04
CA GLU A 331 -4.39 -38.43 13.62
C GLU A 331 -4.95 -39.12 14.87
N THR A 332 -5.63 -38.41 15.77
CA THR A 332 -6.20 -38.96 17.01
C THR A 332 -7.35 -39.91 16.75
N GLU A 333 -8.19 -39.65 15.75
CA GLU A 333 -9.32 -40.50 15.37
C GLU A 333 -8.91 -41.64 14.45
N GLY A 334 -7.65 -41.76 14.05
CA GLY A 334 -7.13 -42.85 13.20
C GLY A 334 -7.80 -42.91 11.83
N ARG A 335 -8.09 -41.76 11.22
CA ARG A 335 -8.85 -41.67 9.98
C ARG A 335 -8.05 -42.12 8.76
N SER A 336 -8.76 -42.70 7.78
CA SER A 336 -8.21 -43.04 6.47
C SER A 336 -8.56 -42.00 5.38
N GLU A 337 -9.63 -41.20 5.60
CA GLU A 337 -10.10 -40.21 4.64
C GLU A 337 -9.96 -38.80 5.19
N PRO A 338 -9.63 -37.80 4.33
CA PRO A 338 -9.50 -36.38 4.73
C PRO A 338 -10.80 -35.87 5.37
N ILE A 339 -10.63 -34.98 6.36
CA ILE A 339 -11.74 -34.29 7.03
C ILE A 339 -12.35 -33.26 6.08
N GLY A 340 -13.67 -33.30 5.90
CA GLY A 340 -14.42 -32.33 5.13
C GLY A 340 -14.58 -31.02 5.90
N LEU A 341 -14.01 -29.94 5.38
CA LEU A 341 -14.09 -28.57 5.90
C LEU A 341 -14.83 -27.66 4.93
N ASP A 342 -15.85 -26.99 5.41
CA ASP A 342 -16.43 -25.82 4.76
C ASP A 342 -16.04 -24.55 5.51
N ALA A 343 -15.94 -23.41 4.83
CA ALA A 343 -15.53 -22.16 5.43
C ALA A 343 -16.23 -20.98 4.74
N HIS A 344 -16.36 -19.88 5.49
CA HIS A 344 -16.83 -18.64 4.90
C HIS A 344 -15.99 -18.25 3.66
N HIS A 345 -16.66 -17.77 2.61
CA HIS A 345 -16.07 -17.54 1.28
C HIS A 345 -14.79 -16.67 1.29
N VAL A 346 -14.68 -15.69 2.19
CA VAL A 346 -13.48 -14.83 2.29
C VAL A 346 -12.24 -15.59 2.78
N MET A 347 -12.43 -16.68 3.54
CA MET A 347 -11.36 -17.50 4.12
C MET A 347 -10.90 -18.61 3.17
N LEU A 348 -11.74 -18.98 2.21
CA LEU A 348 -11.53 -20.11 1.32
C LEU A 348 -10.18 -20.07 0.61
N ASN A 349 -9.80 -18.91 0.07
CA ASN A 349 -8.54 -18.73 -0.66
C ASN A 349 -7.31 -18.97 0.23
N SER A 350 -7.38 -18.62 1.52
CA SER A 350 -6.30 -18.87 2.47
C SER A 350 -6.13 -20.37 2.73
N PHE A 351 -7.24 -21.07 2.99
CA PHE A 351 -7.21 -22.52 3.17
C PHE A 351 -6.71 -23.24 1.91
N MET A 352 -7.26 -22.92 0.73
CA MET A 352 -6.84 -23.50 -0.54
C MET A 352 -5.35 -23.34 -0.79
N PHE A 353 -4.80 -22.14 -0.52
CA PHE A 353 -3.36 -21.92 -0.65
C PHE A 353 -2.55 -22.86 0.25
N HIS A 354 -2.95 -23.04 1.52
CA HIS A 354 -2.22 -23.90 2.45
C HIS A 354 -2.39 -25.38 2.14
N LEU A 355 -3.56 -25.80 1.66
CA LEU A 355 -3.78 -27.18 1.25
C LEU A 355 -2.96 -27.55 0.01
N GLU A 356 -2.89 -26.67 -0.97
CA GLU A 356 -2.22 -26.96 -2.25
C GLU A 356 -0.70 -26.73 -2.21
N ARG A 357 -0.21 -25.82 -1.35
CA ARG A 357 1.14 -25.25 -1.47
C ARG A 357 1.98 -25.32 -0.20
N ASP A 358 1.39 -25.58 0.96
CA ASP A 358 2.15 -25.66 2.21
C ASP A 358 2.96 -26.96 2.27
N PRO A 359 4.28 -26.89 2.54
CA PRO A 359 5.14 -28.08 2.61
C PRO A 359 4.78 -29.07 3.73
N ARG A 360 3.89 -28.69 4.66
CA ARG A 360 3.38 -29.58 5.72
C ARG A 360 2.33 -30.58 5.24
N GLY A 361 1.88 -30.47 3.98
CA GLY A 361 1.01 -31.44 3.34
C GLY A 361 -0.36 -31.56 4.02
N PHE A 362 -1.03 -30.44 4.28
CA PHE A 362 -2.37 -30.41 4.91
C PHE A 362 -3.46 -31.05 4.04
N ASP A 363 -3.28 -31.12 2.73
CA ASP A 363 -4.17 -31.79 1.77
C ASP A 363 -4.44 -33.26 2.10
N LYS A 364 -3.53 -33.92 2.81
CA LYS A 364 -3.71 -35.31 3.29
C LYS A 364 -4.73 -35.42 4.41
N TYR A 365 -4.93 -34.35 5.17
CA TYR A 365 -5.73 -34.33 6.38
C TYR A 365 -7.07 -33.66 6.20
N VAL A 366 -7.15 -32.67 5.28
CA VAL A 366 -8.31 -31.79 5.11
C VAL A 366 -8.66 -31.67 3.63
N LYS A 367 -9.96 -31.76 3.33
CA LYS A 367 -10.54 -31.52 2.02
C LYS A 367 -11.54 -30.38 2.11
N MET A 368 -11.32 -29.32 1.34
CA MET A 368 -12.25 -28.19 1.30
C MET A 368 -13.51 -28.52 0.52
N ALA A 369 -14.62 -27.93 0.98
CA ALA A 369 -15.84 -27.82 0.20
C ALA A 369 -15.58 -27.13 -1.14
N PRO A 370 -16.23 -27.54 -2.24
CA PRO A 370 -16.21 -26.77 -3.46
C PRO A 370 -16.83 -25.38 -3.21
N TRP A 371 -16.30 -24.36 -3.89
CA TRP A 371 -16.85 -23.01 -3.76
C TRP A 371 -18.31 -22.97 -4.23
N HIS A 372 -19.20 -22.54 -3.34
CA HIS A 372 -20.65 -22.46 -3.61
C HIS A 372 -21.19 -21.01 -3.64
N GLY A 373 -20.31 -20.01 -3.83
CA GLY A 373 -20.67 -18.59 -3.89
C GLY A 373 -20.93 -17.97 -2.51
N PHE A 374 -21.81 -16.97 -2.46
CA PHE A 374 -22.22 -16.28 -1.22
C PHE A 374 -23.38 -16.96 -0.51
N GLN A 375 -23.62 -18.24 -0.77
CA GLN A 375 -24.71 -18.97 -0.13
C GLN A 375 -24.34 -19.33 1.33
N PRO A 376 -25.34 -19.48 2.22
CA PRO A 376 -25.11 -19.97 3.57
C PRO A 376 -24.38 -21.33 3.55
N PRO A 377 -23.60 -21.63 4.61
CA PRO A 377 -22.86 -22.89 4.70
C PRO A 377 -23.79 -24.09 4.54
N GLY A 378 -23.35 -25.06 3.73
CA GLY A 378 -24.06 -26.34 3.57
C GLY A 378 -23.96 -27.19 4.84
N ARG A 379 -25.04 -27.89 5.21
CA ARG A 379 -25.05 -28.81 6.37
C ARG A 379 -24.31 -30.13 6.10
N ASP A 380 -23.66 -30.27 4.94
CA ASP A 380 -23.13 -31.56 4.48
C ASP A 380 -21.70 -31.86 4.91
N TYR A 381 -20.99 -30.85 5.43
CA TYR A 381 -19.59 -30.99 5.84
C TYR A 381 -19.47 -31.28 7.34
N GLU A 382 -18.44 -32.03 7.71
CA GLU A 382 -18.20 -32.38 9.09
C GLU A 382 -17.77 -31.20 9.94
N PHE A 383 -16.97 -30.30 9.34
CA PHE A 383 -16.53 -29.06 9.99
C PHE A 383 -16.92 -27.83 9.18
N PHE A 384 -17.22 -26.75 9.91
CA PHE A 384 -17.48 -25.42 9.33
C PHE A 384 -16.69 -24.34 10.09
N TYR A 385 -15.99 -23.48 9.35
CA TYR A 385 -15.23 -22.37 9.92
C TYR A 385 -15.93 -21.04 9.64
N ALA A 386 -16.48 -20.44 10.69
CA ALA A 386 -17.28 -19.23 10.67
C ALA A 386 -16.50 -18.00 11.16
N ILE A 387 -16.84 -16.82 10.65
CA ILE A 387 -16.32 -15.52 11.10
C ILE A 387 -16.80 -15.20 12.52
N ASN A 388 -18.03 -15.55 12.84
CA ASN A 388 -18.64 -15.33 14.15
C ASN A 388 -19.82 -16.30 14.38
N PRO A 389 -20.32 -16.41 15.64
CA PRO A 389 -21.48 -17.24 15.94
C PRO A 389 -22.77 -16.81 15.21
N GLU A 390 -22.95 -15.52 14.89
CA GLU A 390 -24.15 -15.03 14.22
C GLU A 390 -24.26 -15.55 12.79
N GLU A 391 -23.13 -15.62 12.07
CA GLU A 391 -23.07 -16.21 10.73
C GLU A 391 -23.49 -17.68 10.72
N ALA A 392 -23.11 -18.41 11.77
CA ALA A 392 -23.41 -19.83 11.91
C ALA A 392 -24.77 -20.09 12.55
N LYS A 393 -25.57 -19.06 12.90
CA LYS A 393 -26.80 -19.19 13.68
C LYS A 393 -27.76 -20.27 13.13
N ASP A 394 -27.90 -20.32 11.82
CA ASP A 394 -28.83 -21.24 11.14
C ASP A 394 -28.38 -22.70 11.15
N ILE A 395 -27.12 -22.96 11.52
CA ILE A 395 -26.55 -24.33 11.59
C ILE A 395 -26.13 -24.74 13.01
N MET A 396 -26.24 -23.85 14.00
CA MET A 396 -25.85 -24.13 15.40
C MET A 396 -26.70 -25.25 16.06
N ASP A 397 -27.90 -25.54 15.54
CA ASP A 397 -28.71 -26.67 15.96
C ASP A 397 -28.03 -28.00 15.63
N ALA A 398 -27.29 -28.07 14.53
CA ALA A 398 -26.65 -29.30 14.02
C ALA A 398 -25.13 -29.35 14.31
N TYR A 399 -24.53 -28.27 14.86
CA TYR A 399 -23.08 -28.16 15.07
C TYR A 399 -22.75 -27.74 16.50
N ASP A 400 -21.61 -28.19 17.01
CA ASP A 400 -21.00 -27.75 18.26
C ASP A 400 -19.73 -26.96 17.99
N VAL A 401 -19.46 -25.88 18.80
CA VAL A 401 -18.20 -25.13 18.75
C VAL A 401 -17.08 -26.00 19.33
N VAL A 402 -16.07 -26.33 18.51
CA VAL A 402 -14.95 -27.19 18.93
C VAL A 402 -13.64 -26.42 19.09
N LEU A 403 -13.49 -25.26 18.41
CA LEU A 403 -12.32 -24.41 18.53
C LEU A 403 -12.70 -22.93 18.35
N PRO A 404 -12.77 -22.13 19.43
CA PRO A 404 -12.74 -20.67 19.33
C PRO A 404 -11.30 -20.24 19.02
N VAL A 405 -11.11 -19.36 18.02
CA VAL A 405 -9.77 -18.85 17.66
C VAL A 405 -9.43 -17.65 18.55
N PRO A 406 -8.39 -17.73 19.40
CA PRO A 406 -8.06 -16.68 20.35
C PRO A 406 -7.79 -15.33 19.68
N GLY A 407 -8.34 -14.25 20.26
CA GLY A 407 -8.17 -12.89 19.76
C GLY A 407 -8.99 -12.55 18.51
N THR A 408 -9.95 -13.40 18.15
CA THR A 408 -10.89 -13.19 17.04
C THR A 408 -12.33 -13.53 17.46
N SER A 409 -13.30 -13.25 16.57
CA SER A 409 -14.65 -13.78 16.66
C SER A 409 -14.82 -15.15 15.97
N PHE A 410 -13.73 -15.71 15.40
CA PHE A 410 -13.80 -16.90 14.57
C PHE A 410 -14.00 -18.17 15.39
N ILE A 411 -14.80 -19.06 14.87
CA ILE A 411 -15.10 -20.34 15.49
C ILE A 411 -15.05 -21.47 14.47
N LEU A 412 -14.45 -22.59 14.88
CA LEU A 412 -14.56 -23.86 14.17
C LEU A 412 -15.69 -24.68 14.80
N LEU A 413 -16.60 -25.08 13.97
CA LEU A 413 -17.78 -25.90 14.33
C LEU A 413 -17.58 -27.30 13.85
N ARG A 414 -18.07 -28.27 14.61
CA ARG A 414 -18.17 -29.71 14.23
C ARG A 414 -19.60 -30.15 14.23
N LYS A 415 -20.03 -30.89 13.20
CA LYS A 415 -21.35 -31.49 13.09
C LYS A 415 -21.60 -32.46 14.26
N LYS A 416 -22.74 -32.31 14.92
CA LYS A 416 -23.18 -33.24 15.97
C LYS A 416 -23.32 -34.66 15.39
N ARG A 417 -22.85 -35.63 16.14
CA ARG A 417 -22.96 -37.06 15.75
C ARG A 417 -24.37 -37.57 15.94
#